data_f3070b9a929607e05175cbb34bdeaa83
#
_entry.id   f3070b9a929607e05175cbb34bdeaa83
#
_cell.length_a   1.000
_cell.length_b   1.000
_cell.length_c   1.000
_cell.angle_alpha   90.00
_cell.angle_beta   90.00
_cell.angle_gamma   90.00
#
_symmetry.space_group_name_H-M   'P 1'
#
loop_
_entity.id
_entity.type
_entity.pdbx_description
1 polymer ?
#
loop_
_entity_poly.entity_id
_entity_poly.type
_entity_poly.pdbx_seq_one_letter_code
_entity_poly.pdbx_strand_id
1 'polypeptide(L)'
;VGIIESLGKNVSGFAIGDKVYYAGDVTRPGANAEYQVVDYRIVAHAPTSQTDAKAVVMPLVSLTAYEALFDRLRVSRTEQKTLLIIGGAGGVGSIAIQLPSS
;
A
#
# COMPACT_ATOMS: atom_id res chain seq x y z
N VAL A 1 -6.86 -7.18 1.43
CA VAL A 1 -6.30 -8.12 2.40
C VAL A 1 -6.68 -9.53 1.99
N GLY A 2 -5.74 -10.43 2.08
CA GLY A 2 -5.94 -11.84 1.77
C GLY A 2 -5.00 -12.75 2.52
N ILE A 3 -5.24 -14.03 2.37
CA ILE A 3 -4.39 -15.08 2.95
C ILE A 3 -3.79 -15.89 1.80
N ILE A 4 -2.51 -16.16 1.86
CA ILE A 4 -1.80 -16.91 0.82
C ILE A 4 -2.24 -18.37 0.86
N GLU A 5 -2.80 -18.84 -0.27
CA GLU A 5 -3.22 -20.24 -0.48
C GLU A 5 -2.14 -21.07 -1.18
N SER A 6 -1.43 -20.46 -2.13
CA SER A 6 -0.34 -21.12 -2.84
C SER A 6 0.70 -20.10 -3.31
N LEU A 7 1.91 -20.60 -3.57
CA LEU A 7 3.04 -19.77 -3.98
C LEU A 7 3.59 -20.26 -5.31
N GLY A 8 4.02 -19.33 -6.17
CA GLY A 8 4.77 -19.63 -7.37
C GLY A 8 6.19 -20.13 -7.04
N LYS A 9 6.85 -20.72 -8.02
CA LYS A 9 8.17 -21.38 -7.83
C LYS A 9 9.27 -20.43 -7.37
N ASN A 10 9.21 -19.16 -7.79
CA ASN A 10 10.28 -18.19 -7.54
C ASN A 10 9.92 -17.17 -6.45
N VAL A 11 8.85 -17.40 -5.72
CA VAL A 11 8.42 -16.50 -4.64
C VAL A 11 9.25 -16.74 -3.40
N SER A 12 9.80 -15.67 -2.82
CA SER A 12 10.51 -15.68 -1.55
C SER A 12 9.94 -14.62 -0.62
N GLY A 13 10.14 -14.81 0.67
CA GLY A 13 9.65 -13.87 1.68
C GLY A 13 8.21 -14.06 2.12
N PHE A 14 7.51 -15.04 1.57
CA PHE A 14 6.11 -15.36 1.89
C PHE A 14 5.93 -16.85 2.15
N ALA A 15 4.95 -17.18 2.98
CA ALA A 15 4.57 -18.56 3.28
C ALA A 15 3.06 -18.72 3.14
N ILE A 16 2.62 -19.96 2.85
CA ILE A 16 1.19 -20.29 2.83
C ILE A 16 0.60 -19.98 4.21
N GLY A 17 -0.54 -19.31 4.25
CA GLY A 17 -1.20 -18.88 5.47
C GLY A 17 -0.87 -17.46 5.90
N ASP A 18 0.13 -16.83 5.30
CA ASP A 18 0.46 -15.43 5.60
C ASP A 18 -0.68 -14.50 5.21
N LYS A 19 -0.96 -13.54 6.09
CA LYS A 19 -1.90 -12.46 5.79
C LYS A 19 -1.15 -11.33 5.09
N VAL A 20 -1.67 -10.93 3.93
CA VAL A 20 -1.04 -9.94 3.05
C VAL A 20 -2.03 -8.88 2.62
N TYR A 21 -1.51 -7.75 2.16
CA TYR A 21 -2.31 -6.71 1.55
C TYR A 21 -1.57 -6.08 0.37
N TYR A 22 -2.31 -5.44 -0.53
CA TYR A 22 -1.75 -4.85 -1.74
C TYR A 22 -2.76 -3.91 -2.40
N ALA A 23 -2.27 -3.00 -3.23
CA ALA A 23 -3.12 -2.06 -3.98
C ALA A 23 -3.77 -2.70 -5.20
N GLY A 24 -3.18 -3.77 -5.72
CA GLY A 24 -3.65 -4.43 -6.93
C GLY A 24 -3.01 -3.90 -8.20
N ASP A 25 -3.48 -4.43 -9.33
CA ASP A 25 -2.98 -4.11 -10.66
C ASP A 25 -4.19 -3.96 -11.61
N VAL A 26 -4.36 -2.76 -12.17
CA VAL A 26 -5.50 -2.46 -13.07
C VAL A 26 -5.49 -3.28 -14.35
N THR A 27 -4.36 -3.89 -14.72
CA THR A 27 -4.22 -4.73 -15.90
C THR A 27 -4.63 -6.18 -15.67
N ARG A 28 -5.02 -6.55 -14.44
CA ARG A 28 -5.39 -7.91 -14.05
C ARG A 28 -6.81 -7.95 -13.48
N PRO A 29 -7.45 -9.15 -13.41
CA PRO A 29 -8.71 -9.30 -12.68
C PRO A 29 -8.60 -8.80 -11.25
N GLY A 30 -9.67 -8.17 -10.76
CA GLY A 30 -9.70 -7.57 -9.44
C GLY A 30 -9.92 -8.55 -8.30
N ALA A 31 -9.97 -8.02 -7.10
CA ALA A 31 -10.07 -8.79 -5.86
C ALA A 31 -11.52 -9.12 -5.45
N ASN A 32 -12.52 -8.75 -6.23
CA ASN A 32 -13.90 -9.10 -5.97
C ASN A 32 -14.19 -10.56 -6.40
N ALA A 33 -13.47 -11.47 -5.76
CA ALA A 33 -13.46 -12.90 -6.05
C ALA A 33 -13.01 -13.66 -4.81
N GLU A 34 -13.29 -14.98 -4.75
CA GLU A 34 -12.81 -15.83 -3.65
C GLU A 34 -11.29 -15.97 -3.66
N TYR A 35 -10.68 -16.04 -4.86
CA TYR A 35 -9.25 -16.17 -5.06
C TYR A 35 -8.77 -15.19 -6.11
N GLN A 36 -7.54 -14.71 -5.95
CA GLN A 36 -6.90 -13.81 -6.89
C GLN A 36 -5.43 -14.18 -7.05
N VAL A 37 -4.94 -14.17 -8.29
CA VAL A 37 -3.52 -14.33 -8.59
C VAL A 37 -2.89 -12.95 -8.66
N VAL A 38 -1.84 -12.72 -7.88
CA VAL A 38 -1.14 -11.44 -7.83
C VAL A 38 0.36 -11.65 -7.97
N ASP A 39 1.05 -10.65 -8.50
CA ASP A 39 2.50 -10.62 -8.56
C ASP A 39 3.05 -10.37 -7.14
N TYR A 40 3.90 -11.26 -6.64
CA TYR A 40 4.43 -11.16 -5.29
C TYR A 40 5.22 -9.87 -5.03
N ARG A 41 5.72 -9.24 -6.08
CA ARG A 41 6.52 -8.01 -5.97
C ARG A 41 5.69 -6.79 -5.53
N ILE A 42 4.37 -6.84 -5.69
CA ILE A 42 3.47 -5.75 -5.28
C ILE A 42 2.70 -6.07 -4.01
N VAL A 43 3.04 -7.16 -3.34
CA VAL A 43 2.35 -7.66 -2.14
C VAL A 43 3.22 -7.43 -0.91
N ALA A 44 2.62 -7.03 0.19
CA ALA A 44 3.28 -6.86 1.46
C ALA A 44 2.55 -7.63 2.56
N HIS A 45 3.27 -7.95 3.63
CA HIS A 45 2.64 -8.51 4.83
C HIS A 45 1.69 -7.49 5.45
N ALA A 46 0.47 -7.90 5.76
CA ALA A 46 -0.49 -7.03 6.43
C ALA A 46 -0.05 -6.76 7.87
N PRO A 47 -0.27 -5.53 8.40
CA PRO A 47 0.09 -5.24 9.79
C PRO A 47 -0.74 -6.09 10.75
N THR A 48 -0.08 -6.63 11.78
CA THR A 48 -0.74 -7.45 12.80
C THR A 48 -1.47 -6.61 13.85
N SER A 49 -1.14 -5.33 13.96
CA SER A 49 -1.72 -4.39 14.92
C SER A 49 -3.05 -3.79 14.47
N GLN A 50 -3.48 -4.06 13.26
CA GLN A 50 -4.69 -3.50 12.67
C GLN A 50 -5.69 -4.60 12.31
N THR A 51 -6.99 -4.26 12.38
CA THR A 51 -8.03 -5.13 11.81
C THR A 51 -7.93 -5.15 10.29
N ASP A 52 -8.51 -6.17 9.65
CA ASP A 52 -8.49 -6.25 8.18
C ASP A 52 -9.17 -5.05 7.53
N ALA A 53 -10.28 -4.57 8.12
CA ALA A 53 -10.98 -3.39 7.62
C ALA A 53 -10.13 -2.12 7.68
N LYS A 54 -9.27 -1.97 8.69
CA LYS A 54 -8.35 -0.85 8.81
C LYS A 54 -7.13 -1.02 7.92
N ALA A 55 -6.61 -2.23 7.80
CA ALA A 55 -5.43 -2.53 7.01
C ALA A 55 -5.70 -2.36 5.50
N VAL A 56 -6.85 -2.79 5.01
CA VAL A 56 -7.16 -2.81 3.58
C VAL A 56 -7.23 -1.43 2.94
N VAL A 57 -7.49 -0.38 3.71
CA VAL A 57 -7.57 0.98 3.18
C VAL A 57 -6.20 1.65 2.97
N MET A 58 -5.12 1.04 3.44
CA MET A 58 -3.80 1.65 3.46
C MET A 58 -2.99 1.52 2.16
N PRO A 59 -2.97 0.37 1.44
CA PRO A 59 -1.99 0.18 0.37
C PRO A 59 -2.10 1.20 -0.77
N LEU A 60 -3.27 1.39 -1.33
CA LEU A 60 -3.45 2.28 -2.49
C LEU A 60 -3.17 3.73 -2.14
N VAL A 61 -3.75 4.23 -1.06
CA VAL A 61 -3.60 5.64 -0.66
C VAL A 61 -2.18 5.94 -0.18
N SER A 62 -1.53 4.99 0.48
CA SER A 62 -0.15 5.14 0.94
C SER A 62 0.84 5.18 -0.22
N LEU A 63 0.69 4.31 -1.21
CA LEU A 63 1.50 4.33 -2.42
C LEU A 63 1.29 5.62 -3.20
N THR A 64 0.06 6.06 -3.37
CA THR A 64 -0.26 7.29 -4.08
C THR A 64 0.38 8.50 -3.41
N ALA A 65 0.24 8.62 -2.09
CA ALA A 65 0.83 9.72 -1.33
C ALA A 65 2.37 9.69 -1.37
N TYR A 66 2.95 8.52 -1.16
CA TYR A 66 4.41 8.34 -1.17
C TYR A 66 5.02 8.69 -2.53
N GLU A 67 4.46 8.15 -3.60
CA GLU A 67 4.95 8.42 -4.96
C GLU A 67 4.79 9.89 -5.34
N ALA A 68 3.66 10.52 -4.98
CA ALA A 68 3.46 11.94 -5.25
C ALA A 68 4.50 12.81 -4.54
N LEU A 69 4.73 12.58 -3.25
CA LEU A 69 5.64 13.40 -2.45
C LEU A 69 7.10 13.14 -2.79
N PHE A 70 7.52 11.89 -2.82
CA PHE A 70 8.95 11.55 -2.87
C PHE A 70 9.46 11.26 -4.28
N ASP A 71 8.66 10.64 -5.13
CA ASP A 71 9.08 10.32 -6.49
C ASP A 71 8.79 11.45 -7.48
N ARG A 72 7.61 12.07 -7.41
CA ARG A 72 7.18 13.12 -8.36
C ARG A 72 7.59 14.51 -7.94
N LEU A 73 7.24 14.92 -6.73
CA LEU A 73 7.59 16.24 -6.21
C LEU A 73 9.01 16.28 -5.62
N ARG A 74 9.61 15.13 -5.38
CA ARG A 74 10.96 14.99 -4.82
C ARG A 74 11.17 15.76 -3.52
N VAL A 75 10.18 15.69 -2.64
CA VAL A 75 10.27 16.30 -1.31
C VAL A 75 11.40 15.62 -0.54
N SER A 76 12.30 16.42 0.02
CA SER A 76 13.39 15.90 0.86
C SER A 76 13.04 16.09 2.33
N ARG A 77 13.29 15.07 3.15
CA ARG A 77 13.11 15.16 4.60
C ARG A 77 14.16 16.02 5.30
N THR A 78 15.24 16.34 4.58
CA THR A 78 16.34 17.17 5.13
C THR A 78 16.16 18.65 4.85
N GLU A 79 15.21 19.03 3.99
CA GLU A 79 14.93 20.40 3.63
C GLU A 79 13.69 20.92 4.35
N GLN A 80 13.78 22.14 4.89
CA GLN A 80 12.61 22.82 5.44
C GLN A 80 11.85 23.54 4.34
N LYS A 81 10.72 22.98 3.95
CA LYS A 81 9.82 23.55 2.93
C LYS A 81 8.39 23.51 3.40
N THR A 82 7.58 24.37 2.85
CA THR A 82 6.14 24.38 3.10
C THR A 82 5.43 23.55 2.06
N LEU A 83 4.58 22.64 2.50
CA LEU A 83 3.78 21.78 1.64
C LEU A 83 2.30 22.12 1.81
N LEU A 84 1.64 22.48 0.71
CA LEU A 84 0.20 22.71 0.67
C LEU A 84 -0.50 21.44 0.19
N ILE A 85 -1.44 20.93 0.98
CA ILE A 85 -2.24 19.76 0.63
C ILE A 85 -3.70 20.16 0.54
N ILE A 86 -4.26 20.15 -0.67
CA ILE A 86 -5.67 20.39 -0.92
C ILE A 86 -6.43 19.08 -0.71
N GLY A 87 -7.56 19.13 -0.01
CA GLY A 87 -8.33 17.91 0.32
C GLY A 87 -7.65 17.05 1.37
N GLY A 88 -6.99 17.67 2.35
CA GLY A 88 -6.23 16.98 3.39
C GLY A 88 -7.03 16.01 4.25
N ALA A 89 -8.37 16.10 4.28
CA ALA A 89 -9.23 15.17 4.99
C ALA A 89 -9.57 13.91 4.20
N GLY A 90 -9.23 13.85 2.91
CA GLY A 90 -9.43 12.67 2.07
C GLY A 90 -8.43 11.56 2.38
N GLY A 91 -8.61 10.39 1.74
CA GLY A 91 -7.75 9.22 1.98
C GLY A 91 -6.28 9.49 1.69
N VAL A 92 -5.96 9.97 0.50
CA VAL A 92 -4.58 10.30 0.13
C VAL A 92 -4.05 11.48 0.95
N GLY A 93 -4.86 12.53 1.13
CA GLY A 93 -4.47 13.71 1.89
C GLY A 93 -4.12 13.39 3.34
N SER A 94 -4.91 12.55 3.99
CA SER A 94 -4.65 12.14 5.38
C SER A 94 -3.28 11.46 5.54
N ILE A 95 -2.91 10.61 4.61
CA ILE A 95 -1.61 9.95 4.62
C ILE A 95 -0.50 10.94 4.23
N ALA A 96 -0.74 11.80 3.24
CA ALA A 96 0.23 12.80 2.79
C ALA A 96 0.64 13.77 3.91
N ILE A 97 -0.26 14.09 4.84
CA ILE A 97 0.04 14.93 5.99
C ILE A 97 1.05 14.25 6.93
N GLN A 98 0.95 12.95 7.08
CA GLN A 98 1.75 12.19 8.05
C GLN A 98 3.13 11.78 7.52
N LEU A 99 3.25 11.44 6.23
CA LEU A 99 4.46 10.89 5.65
C LEU A 99 5.69 11.79 5.77
N PRO A 100 5.62 13.11 5.51
CA PRO A 100 6.82 13.96 5.58
C PRO A 100 7.40 14.10 6.97
N SER A 101 6.63 13.86 8.01
CA SER A 101 7.05 13.97 9.40
C SER A 101 7.46 12.64 10.03
N SER A 102 7.30 11.55 9.31
CA SER A 102 7.62 10.21 9.83
C SER A 102 9.05 9.76 9.57
#